data_31d982bc2ba1115c3b73b3e01060899e
#
_entry.id   31d982bc2ba1115c3b73b3e01060899e
#
_cell.length_a   1.000
_cell.length_b   1.000
_cell.length_c   1.000
_cell.angle_alpha   90.00
_cell.angle_beta   90.00
_cell.angle_gamma   90.00
#
_symmetry.space_group_name_H-M   'P 1'
#
loop_
_entity.id
_entity.type
_entity.pdbx_description
1 polymer ?
#
loop_
_entity_poly.entity_id
_entity_poly.type
_entity_poly.pdbx_seq_one_letter_code
_entity_poly.pdbx_strand_id
1 'polypeptide(L)'
;MFVVTLTYLKPVEDIDALMAGHLAWLEAHYASGLFVASGRRVPRTGGVILARSGDEAALRAALAADPFTVHQAARFEVVEFGPTRTAPGAEILKTF
;
A
#
# COMPACT_ATOMS: atom_id res chain seq x y z
N MET A 1 -4.91 -11.79 2.47
CA MET A 1 -4.22 -10.66 1.80
C MET A 1 -4.96 -9.36 2.12
N PHE A 2 -4.22 -8.30 2.38
CA PHE A 2 -4.81 -6.97 2.54
C PHE A 2 -4.71 -6.19 1.24
N VAL A 3 -5.78 -5.49 0.88
CA VAL A 3 -5.78 -4.49 -0.19
C VAL A 3 -5.87 -3.13 0.48
N VAL A 4 -4.85 -2.31 0.27
CA VAL A 4 -4.78 -0.96 0.83
C VAL A 4 -4.96 0.02 -0.31
N THR A 5 -5.91 0.93 -0.17
CA THR A 5 -6.09 2.04 -1.10
C THR A 5 -5.66 3.33 -0.44
N LEU A 6 -4.83 4.10 -1.13
CA LEU A 6 -4.46 5.45 -0.72
C LEU A 6 -5.13 6.45 -1.64
N THR A 7 -5.72 7.48 -1.06
CA THR A 7 -6.35 8.56 -1.81
C THR A 7 -5.66 9.87 -1.46
N TYR A 8 -5.18 10.59 -2.47
CA TYR A 8 -4.51 11.88 -2.26
C TYR A 8 -5.49 12.91 -1.71
N LEU A 9 -5.03 13.66 -0.71
CA LEU A 9 -5.77 14.76 -0.09
C LEU A 9 -5.20 16.12 -0.47
N LYS A 10 -4.05 16.14 -1.16
CA LYS A 10 -3.34 17.35 -1.58
C LYS A 10 -3.01 17.28 -3.07
N PRO A 11 -2.70 18.43 -3.70
CA PRO A 11 -2.30 18.47 -5.10
C PRO A 11 -1.08 17.60 -5.39
N VAL A 12 -0.94 17.15 -6.64
CA VAL A 12 0.15 16.29 -7.09
C VAL A 12 1.53 16.88 -6.79
N GLU A 13 1.66 18.19 -6.83
CA GLU A 13 2.92 18.89 -6.52
C GLU A 13 3.37 18.61 -5.08
N ASP A 14 2.43 18.60 -4.14
CA ASP A 14 2.71 18.30 -2.73
C ASP A 14 3.04 16.82 -2.55
N ILE A 15 2.37 15.94 -3.29
CA ILE A 15 2.65 14.51 -3.32
C ILE A 15 4.07 14.27 -3.83
N ASP A 16 4.44 14.90 -4.94
CA ASP A 16 5.77 14.75 -5.53
C ASP A 16 6.88 15.24 -4.58
N ALA A 17 6.61 16.25 -3.78
CA ALA A 17 7.57 16.73 -2.78
C ALA A 17 7.85 15.69 -1.68
N LEU A 18 6.93 14.76 -1.42
CA LEU A 18 7.07 13.70 -0.42
C LEU A 18 7.48 12.36 -1.03
N MET A 19 7.63 12.28 -2.34
CA MET A 19 7.79 11.01 -3.07
C MET A 19 9.05 10.24 -2.65
N ALA A 20 10.18 10.91 -2.47
CA ALA A 20 11.43 10.24 -2.09
C ALA A 20 11.29 9.49 -0.76
N GLY A 21 10.68 10.13 0.24
CA GLY A 21 10.43 9.48 1.54
C GLY A 21 9.42 8.35 1.44
N HIS A 22 8.38 8.52 0.64
CA HIS A 22 7.38 7.48 0.40
C HIS A 22 8.00 6.25 -0.27
N LEU A 23 8.86 6.44 -1.26
CA LEU A 23 9.54 5.32 -1.94
C LEU A 23 10.49 4.57 -0.99
N ALA A 24 11.22 5.29 -0.13
CA ALA A 24 12.07 4.66 0.88
C ALA A 24 11.24 3.84 1.88
N TRP A 25 10.09 4.36 2.28
CA TRP A 25 9.14 3.66 3.13
C TRP A 25 8.61 2.39 2.45
N LEU A 26 8.24 2.46 1.18
CA LEU A 26 7.82 1.28 0.42
C LEU A 26 8.91 0.22 0.39
N GLU A 27 10.16 0.60 0.07
CA GLU A 27 11.28 -0.34 0.00
C GLU A 27 11.50 -1.08 1.32
N ALA A 28 11.41 -0.37 2.44
CA ALA A 28 11.58 -0.98 3.76
C ALA A 28 10.52 -2.08 4.01
N HIS A 29 9.28 -1.84 3.60
CA HIS A 29 8.19 -2.81 3.80
C HIS A 29 8.18 -3.93 2.76
N TYR A 30 8.74 -3.71 1.57
CA TYR A 30 9.04 -4.82 0.66
C TYR A 30 10.16 -5.69 1.23
N ALA A 31 11.21 -5.10 1.77
CA ALA A 31 12.33 -5.84 2.36
C ALA A 31 11.89 -6.68 3.57
N SER A 32 10.96 -6.18 4.37
CA SER A 32 10.41 -6.93 5.52
C SER A 32 9.45 -8.05 5.12
N GLY A 33 9.00 -8.08 3.87
CA GLY A 33 8.02 -9.03 3.38
C GLY A 33 6.57 -8.65 3.64
N LEU A 34 6.31 -7.47 4.20
CA LEU A 34 4.94 -7.03 4.47
C LEU A 34 4.19 -6.70 3.17
N PHE A 35 4.84 -5.99 2.24
CA PHE A 35 4.23 -5.60 0.97
C PHE A 35 4.57 -6.59 -0.14
N VAL A 36 3.59 -6.86 -0.98
CA VAL A 36 3.66 -7.83 -2.08
C VAL A 36 3.73 -7.13 -3.43
N ALA A 37 2.92 -6.09 -3.60
CA ALA A 37 2.85 -5.32 -4.83
C ALA A 37 2.26 -3.94 -4.53
N SER A 38 2.59 -2.96 -5.35
CA SER A 38 2.00 -1.63 -5.22
C SER A 38 2.04 -0.91 -6.57
N GLY A 39 1.21 0.11 -6.70
CA GLY A 39 1.18 0.91 -7.91
C GLY A 39 0.30 2.13 -7.75
N ARG A 40 0.33 3.00 -8.75
CA ARG A 40 -0.52 4.20 -8.81
C ARG A 40 -1.92 3.82 -9.29
N ARG A 41 -2.92 4.51 -8.76
CA ARG A 41 -4.26 4.43 -9.33
C ARG A 41 -4.30 5.10 -10.68
N VAL A 42 -5.19 4.64 -11.55
CA VAL A 42 -5.42 5.21 -12.87
C VAL A 42 -6.86 5.74 -12.92
N PRO A 43 -7.08 7.05 -13.04
CA PRO A 43 -6.08 8.14 -13.09
C PRO A 43 -5.33 8.31 -11.78
N ARG A 44 -4.28 9.13 -11.78
CA ARG A 44 -3.38 9.33 -10.65
C ARG A 44 -4.06 10.13 -9.51
N THR A 45 -4.89 9.44 -8.73
CA THR A 45 -5.59 10.01 -7.57
C THR A 45 -5.13 9.39 -6.25
N GLY A 46 -4.17 8.49 -6.31
CA GLY A 46 -3.68 7.76 -5.15
C GLY A 46 -2.87 6.54 -5.57
N GLY A 47 -2.86 5.54 -4.72
CA GLY A 47 -2.17 4.29 -4.95
C GLY A 47 -2.93 3.09 -4.40
N VAL A 48 -2.43 1.90 -4.74
CA VAL A 48 -2.90 0.64 -4.19
C VAL A 48 -1.69 -0.15 -3.72
N ILE A 49 -1.79 -0.76 -2.56
CA ILE A 49 -0.77 -1.66 -2.02
C ILE A 49 -1.45 -2.99 -1.71
N LEU A 50 -0.83 -4.08 -2.14
CA LEU A 50 -1.19 -5.41 -1.68
C LEU A 50 -0.23 -5.81 -0.58
N ALA A 51 -0.77 -6.20 0.57
CA ALA A 51 0.05 -6.59 1.72
C ALA A 51 -0.29 -8.01 2.15
N ARG A 52 0.71 -8.68 2.72
CA ARG A 52 0.61 -10.05 3.21
C ARG A 52 -0.40 -10.11 4.36
N SER A 53 -1.21 -11.17 4.41
CA SER A 53 -2.13 -11.41 5.51
C SER A 53 -1.37 -11.61 6.83
N GLY A 54 -2.04 -11.36 7.95
CA GLY A 54 -1.45 -11.49 9.27
C GLY A 54 -1.96 -10.42 10.22
N ASP A 55 -1.05 -9.76 10.92
CA ASP A 55 -1.38 -8.76 11.93
C ASP A 55 -1.83 -7.42 11.29
N GLU A 56 -3.14 -7.17 11.30
CA GLU A 56 -3.69 -5.91 10.77
C GLU A 56 -3.22 -4.69 11.57
N ALA A 57 -3.02 -4.83 12.87
CA ALA A 57 -2.53 -3.72 13.68
C ALA A 57 -1.11 -3.32 13.28
N ALA A 58 -0.26 -4.28 12.96
CA ALA A 58 1.08 -4.02 12.44
C ALA A 58 1.02 -3.34 11.07
N LEU A 59 0.11 -3.77 10.20
CA LEU A 59 -0.09 -3.13 8.90
C LEU A 59 -0.53 -1.67 9.08
N ARG A 60 -1.51 -1.41 9.94
CA ARG A 60 -2.00 -0.05 10.19
C ARG A 60 -0.93 0.85 10.79
N ALA A 61 -0.08 0.31 11.68
CA ALA A 61 1.07 1.05 12.21
C ALA A 61 2.07 1.42 11.11
N ALA A 62 2.34 0.50 10.19
CA ALA A 62 3.21 0.76 9.04
C ALA A 62 2.62 1.85 8.13
N LEU A 63 1.31 1.79 7.85
CA LEU A 63 0.62 2.78 7.01
C LEU A 63 0.61 4.17 7.66
N ALA A 64 0.48 4.25 8.98
CA ALA A 64 0.52 5.51 9.71
C ALA A 64 1.89 6.19 9.63
N ALA A 65 2.96 5.44 9.37
CA ALA A 65 4.31 5.95 9.23
C ALA A 65 4.68 6.37 7.81
N ASP A 66 3.81 6.12 6.82
CA ASP A 66 4.00 6.62 5.46
C ASP A 66 4.10 8.15 5.49
N PRO A 67 5.14 8.77 4.90
CA PRO A 67 5.24 10.22 4.82
C PRO A 67 3.99 10.90 4.27
N PHE A 68 3.27 10.28 3.34
CA PHE A 68 1.99 10.81 2.86
C PHE A 68 0.95 10.90 3.99
N THR A 69 0.91 9.91 4.85
CA THR A 69 -0.01 9.91 6.01
C THR A 69 0.44 10.91 7.07
N VAL A 70 1.73 10.92 7.39
CA VAL A 70 2.31 11.81 8.42
C VAL A 70 2.05 13.27 8.07
N HIS A 71 2.16 13.64 6.79
CA HIS A 71 1.94 15.01 6.31
C HIS A 71 0.49 15.27 5.89
N GLN A 72 -0.43 14.36 6.17
CA GLN A 72 -1.85 14.48 5.81
C GLN A 72 -2.07 14.69 4.31
N ALA A 73 -1.18 14.14 3.49
CA ALA A 73 -1.24 14.26 2.04
C ALA A 73 -2.07 13.14 1.39
N ALA A 74 -2.31 12.06 2.13
CA ALA A 74 -3.15 10.96 1.67
C ALA A 74 -3.85 10.32 2.87
N ARG A 75 -4.98 9.70 2.60
CA ARG A 75 -5.67 8.78 3.53
C ARG A 75 -5.61 7.38 2.98
N PHE A 76 -5.68 6.37 3.83
CA PHE A 76 -5.72 4.99 3.40
C PHE A 76 -6.96 4.27 3.93
N GLU A 77 -7.37 3.23 3.19
CA GLU A 77 -8.41 2.29 3.58
C GLU A 77 -7.86 0.88 3.43
N VAL A 78 -8.28 -0.04 4.29
CA VAL A 78 -7.80 -1.42 4.31
C VAL A 78 -8.98 -2.36 4.18
N VAL A 79 -8.86 -3.30 3.23
CA VAL A 79 -9.80 -4.42 3.09
C VAL A 79 -8.99 -5.71 3.13
N GLU A 80 -9.41 -6.66 3.93
CA GLU A 80 -8.80 -7.99 3.94
C GLU A 80 -9.68 -8.96 3.15
N PHE A 81 -9.04 -9.82 2.35
CA PHE A 81 -9.72 -10.94 1.71
C PHE A 81 -8.79 -12.15 1.62
N GLY A 82 -9.38 -13.34 1.57
CA GLY A 82 -8.63 -14.58 1.31
C GLY A 82 -8.77 -14.98 -0.15
N PRO A 83 -7.68 -14.93 -0.95
CA PRO A 83 -7.73 -15.38 -2.34
C PRO A 83 -8.02 -16.88 -2.38
N THR A 84 -9.20 -17.26 -2.85
CA THR A 84 -9.62 -18.66 -2.95
C THR A 84 -9.56 -19.18 -4.38
N ARG A 85 -9.57 -18.27 -5.36
CA ARG A 85 -9.48 -18.59 -6.79
C ARG A 85 -8.53 -17.63 -7.47
N THR A 86 -7.73 -18.15 -8.40
CA THR A 86 -6.78 -17.35 -9.17
C THR A 86 -6.78 -17.81 -10.62
N ALA A 87 -6.34 -16.93 -11.51
CA ALA A 87 -6.03 -17.30 -12.88
C ALA A 87 -4.76 -18.17 -12.91
N PRO A 88 -4.55 -18.97 -13.97
CA PRO A 88 -3.29 -19.68 -14.15
C PRO A 88 -2.12 -18.71 -14.15
N GLY A 89 -1.07 -19.05 -13.38
CA GLY A 89 0.10 -18.20 -13.22
C GLY A 89 0.03 -17.25 -12.01
N ALA A 90 -1.13 -17.10 -11.39
CA ALA A 90 -1.32 -16.21 -10.23
C ALA A 90 -1.52 -16.97 -8.91
N GLU A 91 -1.25 -18.29 -8.90
CA GLU A 91 -1.51 -19.15 -7.74
C GLU A 91 -0.75 -18.72 -6.49
N ILE A 92 0.40 -18.07 -6.66
CA ILE A 92 1.19 -17.58 -5.53
C ILE A 92 0.42 -16.61 -4.64
N LEU A 93 -0.60 -15.92 -5.18
CA LEU A 93 -1.41 -15.00 -4.40
C LEU A 93 -2.14 -15.68 -3.25
N LYS A 94 -2.40 -16.99 -3.35
CA LYS A 94 -3.04 -17.78 -2.28
C LYS A 94 -2.12 -17.98 -1.08
N THR A 95 -0.83 -17.72 -1.20
CA THR A 95 0.17 -17.94 -0.16
C THR A 95 0.45 -16.69 0.68
N PHE A 96 -0.12 -15.57 0.28
CA PHE A 96 0.10 -14.32 0.99
C PHE A 96 -1.00 -14.05 2.05
#